data_4b8e1d47ebeb1a38cb224927d04dc6f5
#
_entry.id   4b8e1d47ebeb1a38cb224927d04dc6f5
#
_cell.length_a   1.000
_cell.length_b   1.000
_cell.length_c   1.000
_cell.angle_alpha   90.00
_cell.angle_beta   90.00
_cell.angle_gamma   90.00
#
_symmetry.space_group_name_H-M   'P 1'
#
loop_
_entity.id
_entity.type
_entity.pdbx_description
1 polymer ?
#
loop_
_entity_poly.entity_id
_entity_poly.type
_entity_poly.pdbx_seq_one_letter_code
_entity_poly.pdbx_strand_id
1 'polypeptide(L)'
;MNNQTNEKGWSKKRVLGFLMVLFLLAVGIGIGTLITDRVSATGPGDSKLEMQPAGKPVSSALQAFSQAFVDVADHVGPAVVNINTEEIVSRQNRGRAPFGGPGMGEGDPFDMFRDFFGGPGVPYQRPDELVRSLGSGVIVDPKGYIVTNHHVVAGATKIKVSISGHKEEYTAKLIGSDEVSDIAVIKIEGANPFPYAKVGNSKSMKVGDWVMAIGSPFGLAQTMTAGIISATGRTFTPEEGPSRTSVFNDYLQTDAAINQGNSGGPLVNMGGEVVGINSFITTRSGGSAGVGFAVPAHIFVNIYNQILDTGKVSRGWIGVSMNDLPFTPALAEFFGVKQGSGVLITQLVGEDSNPSDTDGPAAKAGIKAEDVVIAFDGVKINDVQDFRMAVANTIPGKTVKVKVVRHGEEKVFDVVLAERKLENASRENGRYNFEEEPAAKPKAEIGIEFDNIPSRISRSLGITGGAHITSVKPGSLADDAGISSPDPRGGGGDIIVAVNGKPVNNKDDFLSIVRGIKVGAPMVFKVLRYGQGRNEGDFDSTPYFTSIVKP
;
A
#
# COMPACT_ATOMS: atom_id res chain seq x y z
N MET A 1 60.66 47.48 -92.27
CA MET A 1 59.39 47.20 -91.65
C MET A 1 59.62 46.89 -90.16
N ASN A 2 59.22 47.85 -89.28
CA ASN A 2 59.48 47.85 -87.85
C ASN A 2 58.53 46.95 -87.08
N ASN A 3 59.09 46.06 -86.27
CA ASN A 3 58.33 45.38 -85.18
C ASN A 3 58.82 45.93 -83.82
N GLN A 4 58.00 46.79 -83.24
CA GLN A 4 58.19 47.21 -81.86
C GLN A 4 57.52 46.23 -80.90
N THR A 5 58.26 45.56 -80.09
CA THR A 5 57.81 44.78 -78.95
C THR A 5 57.56 45.72 -77.80
N ASN A 6 56.34 45.83 -77.35
CA ASN A 6 55.90 46.69 -76.24
C ASN A 6 55.97 45.90 -74.93
N GLU A 7 57.09 46.03 -74.19
CA GLU A 7 57.22 45.48 -72.82
C GLU A 7 56.52 46.43 -71.84
N LYS A 8 55.32 46.03 -71.37
CA LYS A 8 54.62 46.67 -70.25
C LYS A 8 55.24 46.24 -68.95
N GLY A 9 56.24 47.00 -68.47
CA GLY A 9 56.77 46.85 -67.13
C GLY A 9 55.73 47.12 -65.99
N TRP A 10 55.69 46.24 -65.02
CA TRP A 10 54.80 46.41 -63.89
C TRP A 10 55.12 47.68 -63.09
N SER A 11 54.10 48.48 -62.81
CA SER A 11 54.33 49.68 -62.03
C SER A 11 54.83 49.32 -60.60
N LYS A 12 55.80 50.11 -60.05
CA LYS A 12 56.38 49.91 -58.72
C LYS A 12 55.34 49.69 -57.61
N LYS A 13 54.15 50.26 -57.69
CA LYS A 13 53.02 50.09 -56.78
C LYS A 13 52.42 48.69 -56.85
N ARG A 14 52.37 48.06 -58.01
CA ARG A 14 51.85 46.68 -58.15
C ARG A 14 52.83 45.64 -57.66
N VAL A 15 54.13 45.88 -57.84
CA VAL A 15 55.20 45.00 -57.26
C VAL A 15 55.20 45.09 -55.77
N LEU A 16 55.06 46.30 -55.20
CA LEU A 16 55.00 46.50 -53.75
C LEU A 16 53.74 45.87 -53.14
N GLY A 17 52.58 45.94 -53.77
CA GLY A 17 51.34 45.27 -53.36
C GLY A 17 51.47 43.76 -53.34
N PHE A 18 52.12 43.16 -54.38
CA PHE A 18 52.35 41.74 -54.47
C PHE A 18 53.32 41.23 -53.37
N LEU A 19 54.40 41.99 -53.07
CA LEU A 19 55.31 41.68 -52.02
C LEU A 19 54.66 41.76 -50.64
N MET A 20 53.74 42.71 -50.44
CA MET A 20 52.97 42.84 -49.18
C MET A 20 52.02 41.66 -48.98
N VAL A 21 51.33 41.17 -50.02
CA VAL A 21 50.49 39.99 -49.97
C VAL A 21 51.30 38.73 -49.67
N LEU A 22 52.50 38.58 -50.29
CA LEU A 22 53.41 37.47 -50.02
C LEU A 22 53.92 37.50 -48.57
N PHE A 23 54.21 38.71 -48.04
CA PHE A 23 54.65 38.87 -46.67
C PHE A 23 53.54 38.50 -45.66
N LEU A 24 52.30 38.95 -45.91
CA LEU A 24 51.15 38.57 -45.07
C LEU A 24 50.85 37.09 -45.15
N LEU A 25 51.01 36.43 -46.30
CA LEU A 25 50.86 35.00 -46.44
C LEU A 25 51.95 34.25 -45.70
N ALA A 26 53.22 34.71 -45.78
CA ALA A 26 54.35 34.12 -45.03
C ALA A 26 54.16 34.28 -43.50
N VAL A 27 53.67 35.44 -43.04
CA VAL A 27 53.34 35.65 -41.63
C VAL A 27 52.18 34.76 -41.20
N GLY A 28 51.14 34.64 -42.02
CA GLY A 28 50.00 33.73 -41.77
C GLY A 28 50.39 32.28 -41.67
N ILE A 29 51.27 31.82 -42.56
CA ILE A 29 51.84 30.46 -42.49
C ILE A 29 52.69 30.27 -41.26
N GLY A 30 53.57 31.25 -40.90
CA GLY A 30 54.39 31.22 -39.71
C GLY A 30 53.59 31.17 -38.39
N ILE A 31 52.48 31.96 -38.33
CA ILE A 31 51.57 31.89 -37.20
C ILE A 31 50.80 30.57 -37.17
N GLY A 32 50.37 30.06 -38.35
CA GLY A 32 49.69 28.78 -38.48
C GLY A 32 50.54 27.62 -37.99
N THR A 33 51.84 27.59 -38.36
CA THR A 33 52.76 26.53 -37.91
C THR A 33 53.06 26.63 -36.39
N LEU A 34 53.19 27.83 -35.85
CA LEU A 34 53.37 28.04 -34.42
C LEU A 34 52.18 27.64 -33.56
N ILE A 35 50.97 27.75 -34.13
CA ILE A 35 49.73 27.31 -33.47
C ILE A 35 49.59 25.80 -33.60
N THR A 36 49.93 25.21 -34.76
CA THR A 36 49.85 23.75 -34.97
C THR A 36 50.86 22.98 -34.14
N ASP A 37 52.06 23.51 -33.86
CA ASP A 37 53.04 22.89 -32.96
C ASP A 37 52.62 22.86 -31.49
N ARG A 38 51.65 23.72 -31.09
CA ARG A 38 51.10 23.69 -29.73
C ARG A 38 49.78 22.92 -29.61
N VAL A 39 49.14 22.58 -30.72
CA VAL A 39 48.03 21.65 -30.76
C VAL A 39 48.59 20.30 -31.23
N SER A 40 49.31 19.62 -30.33
CA SER A 40 49.54 18.21 -30.49
C SER A 40 48.18 17.52 -30.39
N ALA A 41 47.58 17.29 -31.53
CA ALA A 41 46.53 16.30 -31.66
C ALA A 41 47.22 14.98 -31.28
N THR A 42 47.03 14.54 -30.03
CA THR A 42 47.33 13.17 -29.64
C THR A 42 46.64 12.25 -30.64
N GLY A 43 47.42 11.55 -31.43
CA GLY A 43 46.89 10.63 -32.43
C GLY A 43 46.00 9.58 -31.75
N PRO A 44 45.13 8.88 -32.50
CA PRO A 44 44.20 7.89 -31.93
C PRO A 44 44.84 6.69 -31.24
N GLY A 45 46.19 6.74 -31.02
CA GLY A 45 46.96 5.61 -30.50
C GLY A 45 47.28 5.60 -29.01
N ASP A 46 47.20 6.78 -28.32
CA ASP A 46 47.78 6.88 -26.95
C ASP A 46 46.76 6.98 -25.82
N SER A 47 45.43 6.96 -26.09
CA SER A 47 44.41 6.89 -25.04
C SER A 47 43.87 5.47 -24.86
N LYS A 48 44.75 4.54 -24.51
CA LYS A 48 44.30 3.24 -24.00
C LYS A 48 43.74 3.48 -22.60
N LEU A 49 42.46 3.20 -22.42
CA LEU A 49 41.85 3.13 -21.08
C LEU A 49 42.37 1.87 -20.40
N GLU A 50 43.18 2.02 -19.36
CA GLU A 50 43.57 0.93 -18.50
C GLU A 50 42.64 0.89 -17.30
N MET A 51 42.09 -0.31 -16.99
CA MET A 51 41.32 -0.53 -15.77
C MET A 51 42.27 -0.40 -14.58
N GLN A 52 42.02 0.61 -13.74
CA GLN A 52 42.74 0.75 -12.47
C GLN A 52 42.19 -0.26 -11.46
N PRO A 53 43.04 -0.86 -10.62
CA PRO A 53 42.54 -1.65 -9.50
C PRO A 53 41.61 -0.81 -8.62
N ALA A 54 40.58 -1.46 -8.05
CA ALA A 54 39.62 -0.77 -7.17
C ALA A 54 40.37 0.01 -6.08
N GLY A 55 40.09 1.32 -6.01
CA GLY A 55 40.70 2.19 -5.00
C GLY A 55 40.35 1.70 -3.59
N LYS A 56 41.27 1.84 -2.64
CA LYS A 56 40.97 1.52 -1.23
C LYS A 56 39.91 2.48 -0.69
N PRO A 57 38.89 1.99 0.08
CA PRO A 57 37.90 2.85 0.72
C PRO A 57 38.59 3.92 1.59
N VAL A 58 37.98 5.09 1.61
CA VAL A 58 38.47 6.28 2.34
C VAL A 58 38.50 6.04 3.86
N SER A 59 37.68 5.13 4.40
CA SER A 59 37.71 4.74 5.81
C SER A 59 37.39 3.26 5.99
N SER A 60 37.93 2.64 7.05
CA SER A 60 37.62 1.26 7.44
C SER A 60 36.16 1.04 7.80
N ALA A 61 35.50 2.05 8.36
CA ALA A 61 34.08 2.01 8.68
C ALA A 61 33.20 1.91 7.41
N LEU A 62 33.53 2.67 6.37
CA LEU A 62 32.82 2.61 5.09
C LEU A 62 33.04 1.26 4.39
N GLN A 63 34.24 0.69 4.53
CA GLN A 63 34.53 -0.65 4.01
C GLN A 63 33.70 -1.72 4.72
N ALA A 64 33.65 -1.68 6.06
CA ALA A 64 32.85 -2.61 6.86
C ALA A 64 31.35 -2.50 6.53
N PHE A 65 30.85 -1.27 6.34
CA PHE A 65 29.48 -1.01 5.95
C PHE A 65 29.17 -1.60 4.56
N SER A 66 30.01 -1.34 3.56
CA SER A 66 29.86 -1.94 2.22
C SER A 66 29.92 -3.47 2.26
N GLN A 67 30.84 -4.03 3.06
CA GLN A 67 30.98 -5.48 3.20
C GLN A 67 29.72 -6.12 3.80
N ALA A 68 29.05 -5.46 4.74
CA ALA A 68 27.80 -5.97 5.32
C ALA A 68 26.71 -6.25 4.28
N PHE A 69 26.59 -5.39 3.24
CA PHE A 69 25.66 -5.64 2.13
C PHE A 69 26.06 -6.85 1.29
N VAL A 70 27.36 -7.01 1.03
CA VAL A 70 27.90 -8.16 0.29
C VAL A 70 27.64 -9.44 1.08
N ASP A 71 27.91 -9.43 2.38
CA ASP A 71 27.72 -10.59 3.25
C ASP A 71 26.23 -11.03 3.31
N VAL A 72 25.31 -10.07 3.38
CA VAL A 72 23.86 -10.35 3.31
C VAL A 72 23.49 -10.95 1.95
N ALA A 73 24.05 -10.40 0.86
CA ALA A 73 23.82 -10.89 -0.49
C ALA A 73 24.25 -12.35 -0.65
N ASP A 74 25.46 -12.65 -0.21
CA ASP A 74 26.05 -13.99 -0.31
C ASP A 74 25.32 -15.01 0.59
N HIS A 75 24.83 -14.56 1.74
CA HIS A 75 24.15 -15.43 2.71
C HIS A 75 22.71 -15.75 2.30
N VAL A 76 21.95 -14.74 1.88
CA VAL A 76 20.50 -14.89 1.58
C VAL A 76 20.26 -15.23 0.11
N GLY A 77 21.10 -14.73 -0.79
CA GLY A 77 20.96 -14.91 -2.23
C GLY A 77 20.65 -16.35 -2.66
N PRO A 78 21.39 -17.36 -2.21
CA PRO A 78 21.13 -18.75 -2.60
C PRO A 78 19.72 -19.25 -2.28
N ALA A 79 19.03 -18.66 -1.28
CA ALA A 79 17.66 -19.00 -0.92
C ALA A 79 16.60 -18.26 -1.76
N VAL A 80 16.97 -17.24 -2.53
CA VAL A 80 16.06 -16.48 -3.37
C VAL A 80 15.91 -17.15 -4.72
N VAL A 81 14.66 -17.43 -5.11
CA VAL A 81 14.33 -18.19 -6.30
C VAL A 81 13.55 -17.36 -7.30
N ASN A 82 13.69 -17.73 -8.58
CA ASN A 82 12.82 -17.26 -9.65
C ASN A 82 11.62 -18.20 -9.78
N ILE A 83 10.43 -17.62 -9.95
CA ILE A 83 9.19 -18.35 -10.14
C ILE A 83 8.61 -18.01 -11.51
N ASN A 84 8.45 -19.03 -12.35
CA ASN A 84 7.82 -18.96 -13.65
C ASN A 84 6.49 -19.69 -13.58
N THR A 85 5.40 -19.04 -13.96
CA THR A 85 4.07 -19.65 -14.01
C THR A 85 3.55 -19.72 -15.44
N GLU A 86 2.80 -20.75 -15.75
CA GLU A 86 2.10 -20.95 -17.01
C GLU A 86 0.60 -21.04 -16.70
N GLU A 87 -0.24 -20.20 -17.32
CA GLU A 87 -1.69 -20.22 -17.22
C GLU A 87 -2.30 -20.47 -18.60
N ILE A 88 -3.28 -21.38 -18.67
CA ILE A 88 -4.05 -21.65 -19.89
C ILE A 88 -5.38 -20.89 -19.78
N VAL A 89 -5.49 -19.74 -20.44
CA VAL A 89 -6.73 -18.95 -20.46
C VAL A 89 -7.67 -19.50 -21.51
N SER A 90 -8.69 -20.26 -21.11
CA SER A 90 -9.74 -20.73 -22.01
C SER A 90 -10.78 -19.63 -22.28
N ARG A 91 -11.18 -19.52 -23.56
CA ARG A 91 -11.99 -18.48 -24.17
C ARG A 91 -13.45 -18.39 -23.73
N GLN A 92 -13.95 -19.28 -22.86
CA GLN A 92 -15.37 -19.41 -22.54
C GLN A 92 -15.92 -18.39 -21.52
N ASN A 93 -15.09 -17.59 -20.83
CA ASN A 93 -15.55 -16.69 -19.77
C ASN A 93 -15.50 -15.18 -20.10
N ARG A 94 -15.25 -14.79 -21.34
CA ARG A 94 -15.46 -13.39 -21.76
C ARG A 94 -16.91 -13.21 -22.19
N GLY A 95 -17.78 -12.87 -21.26
CA GLY A 95 -19.12 -12.35 -21.54
C GLY A 95 -19.01 -11.17 -22.50
N ARG A 96 -19.73 -11.25 -23.62
CA ARG A 96 -19.92 -10.16 -24.59
C ARG A 96 -20.36 -8.90 -23.85
N ALA A 97 -19.49 -7.91 -23.71
CA ALA A 97 -19.92 -6.53 -23.50
C ALA A 97 -20.33 -5.96 -24.86
N PRO A 98 -21.61 -5.63 -25.12
CA PRO A 98 -22.00 -4.90 -26.30
C PRO A 98 -21.73 -3.41 -26.03
N PHE A 99 -20.94 -2.82 -26.91
CA PHE A 99 -20.65 -1.39 -27.02
C PHE A 99 -19.62 -0.81 -26.01
N GLY A 100 -18.37 -0.71 -26.51
CA GLY A 100 -17.31 0.07 -25.88
C GLY A 100 -17.35 1.53 -26.31
N GLY A 101 -17.40 2.43 -25.32
CA GLY A 101 -16.89 3.80 -25.44
C GLY A 101 -15.58 3.89 -24.66
N PRO A 102 -14.68 4.87 -24.92
CA PRO A 102 -13.49 5.09 -24.12
C PRO A 102 -13.91 5.78 -22.81
N GLY A 103 -14.14 4.96 -21.78
CA GLY A 103 -14.49 5.40 -20.45
C GLY A 103 -14.03 4.36 -19.45
N MET A 104 -13.24 4.80 -18.51
CA MET A 104 -12.64 4.09 -17.39
C MET A 104 -13.54 2.96 -16.88
N GLY A 105 -13.18 1.70 -17.19
CA GLY A 105 -13.67 0.53 -16.51
C GLY A 105 -12.97 0.43 -15.16
N GLU A 106 -13.70 0.09 -14.13
CA GLU A 106 -13.18 -0.33 -12.83
C GLU A 106 -12.22 -1.51 -13.04
N GLY A 107 -10.92 -1.20 -13.22
CA GLY A 107 -9.88 -2.19 -13.47
C GLY A 107 -9.41 -2.77 -12.16
N ASP A 108 -9.44 -4.10 -12.08
CA ASP A 108 -8.64 -4.88 -11.17
C ASP A 108 -7.17 -4.37 -11.26
N PRO A 109 -6.44 -4.11 -10.17
CA PRO A 109 -5.01 -3.81 -10.18
C PRO A 109 -4.20 -4.83 -11.01
N PHE A 110 -4.72 -6.02 -11.16
CA PHE A 110 -4.22 -7.09 -12.02
C PHE A 110 -4.38 -6.80 -13.52
N ASP A 111 -5.44 -6.12 -13.93
CA ASP A 111 -5.61 -5.69 -15.33
C ASP A 111 -4.61 -4.60 -15.67
N MET A 112 -4.31 -3.69 -14.74
CA MET A 112 -3.26 -2.68 -14.89
C MET A 112 -1.86 -3.33 -15.01
N PHE A 113 -1.60 -4.38 -14.25
CA PHE A 113 -0.37 -5.17 -14.34
C PHE A 113 -0.28 -5.89 -15.68
N ARG A 114 -1.38 -6.51 -16.15
CA ARG A 114 -1.46 -7.21 -17.44
C ARG A 114 -1.37 -6.27 -18.63
N ASP A 115 -2.01 -5.10 -18.59
CA ASP A 115 -1.96 -4.09 -19.68
C ASP A 115 -0.58 -3.42 -19.76
N PHE A 116 0.10 -3.22 -18.66
CA PHE A 116 1.44 -2.67 -18.61
C PHE A 116 2.50 -3.63 -19.19
N PHE A 117 2.31 -4.96 -18.99
CA PHE A 117 3.27 -5.98 -19.47
C PHE A 117 2.87 -6.64 -20.78
N GLY A 118 1.61 -6.50 -21.23
CA GLY A 118 1.09 -7.10 -22.45
C GLY A 118 1.46 -6.37 -23.77
N GLY A 119 1.97 -5.15 -23.72
CA GLY A 119 2.27 -4.32 -24.88
C GLY A 119 1.00 -3.93 -25.68
N PRO A 120 1.04 -2.88 -26.55
CA PRO A 120 -0.11 -2.50 -27.37
C PRO A 120 -0.42 -3.60 -28.39
N GLY A 121 -1.45 -4.41 -28.08
CA GLY A 121 -1.84 -5.59 -28.85
C GLY A 121 -2.42 -5.26 -30.22
N VAL A 122 -1.81 -5.82 -31.24
CA VAL A 122 -2.45 -6.05 -32.54
C VAL A 122 -3.52 -7.14 -32.34
N PRO A 123 -4.75 -7.00 -32.87
CA PRO A 123 -5.77 -8.04 -32.76
C PRO A 123 -5.44 -9.21 -33.68
N TYR A 124 -4.71 -10.19 -33.16
CA TYR A 124 -4.49 -11.45 -33.84
C TYR A 124 -5.28 -12.56 -33.13
N GLN A 125 -6.16 -13.22 -33.88
CA GLN A 125 -6.90 -14.40 -33.45
C GLN A 125 -5.92 -15.56 -33.26
N ARG A 126 -5.62 -15.94 -32.03
CA ARG A 126 -4.93 -17.22 -31.71
C ARG A 126 -5.75 -18.04 -30.72
N PRO A 127 -5.78 -19.37 -30.89
CA PRO A 127 -6.39 -20.29 -29.92
C PRO A 127 -5.48 -20.38 -28.69
N ASP A 128 -6.09 -20.47 -27.50
CA ASP A 128 -5.48 -20.71 -26.19
C ASP A 128 -4.14 -20.00 -25.95
N GLU A 129 -4.18 -18.80 -25.38
CA GLU A 129 -2.97 -18.01 -25.12
C GLU A 129 -2.33 -18.46 -23.79
N LEU A 130 -1.07 -18.91 -23.91
CA LEU A 130 -0.26 -19.27 -22.76
C LEU A 130 0.30 -17.99 -22.12
N VAL A 131 -0.31 -17.55 -21.04
CA VAL A 131 0.17 -16.41 -20.26
C VAL A 131 1.27 -16.89 -19.32
N ARG A 132 2.42 -16.21 -19.36
CA ARG A 132 3.54 -16.45 -18.43
C ARG A 132 3.68 -15.29 -17.49
N SER A 133 3.71 -15.56 -16.19
CA SER A 133 4.04 -14.60 -15.15
C SER A 133 5.40 -14.91 -14.56
N LEU A 134 6.13 -13.86 -14.17
CA LEU A 134 7.47 -13.92 -13.61
C LEU A 134 7.46 -13.24 -12.24
N GLY A 135 7.96 -13.95 -11.23
CA GLY A 135 8.12 -13.41 -9.89
C GLY A 135 9.30 -14.03 -9.17
N SER A 136 9.47 -13.65 -7.92
CA SER A 136 10.46 -14.21 -7.01
C SER A 136 9.80 -14.95 -5.86
N GLY A 137 10.61 -15.72 -5.13
CA GLY A 137 10.25 -16.35 -3.87
C GLY A 137 11.45 -16.49 -2.98
N VAL A 138 11.23 -16.89 -1.74
CA VAL A 138 12.29 -17.24 -0.81
C VAL A 138 12.05 -18.61 -0.19
N ILE A 139 13.07 -19.47 -0.23
CA ILE A 139 13.05 -20.76 0.46
C ILE A 139 13.25 -20.47 1.95
N VAL A 140 12.26 -20.85 2.79
CA VAL A 140 12.27 -20.60 4.24
C VAL A 140 12.48 -21.88 5.05
N ASP A 141 12.51 -23.04 4.41
CA ASP A 141 12.71 -24.34 5.04
C ASP A 141 13.59 -25.24 4.16
N PRO A 142 14.59 -25.95 4.72
CA PRO A 142 15.50 -26.81 3.96
C PRO A 142 14.79 -27.96 3.22
N LYS A 143 13.51 -28.23 3.50
CA LYS A 143 12.69 -29.21 2.79
C LYS A 143 12.10 -28.66 1.48
N GLY A 144 12.43 -27.41 1.09
CA GLY A 144 11.99 -26.81 -0.16
C GLY A 144 10.65 -26.08 -0.11
N TYR A 145 10.20 -25.63 1.06
CA TYR A 145 9.08 -24.71 1.17
C TYR A 145 9.50 -23.29 0.83
N ILE A 146 8.72 -22.65 -0.03
CA ILE A 146 8.98 -21.31 -0.58
C ILE A 146 7.79 -20.44 -0.26
N VAL A 147 8.07 -19.23 0.25
CA VAL A 147 7.08 -18.17 0.40
C VAL A 147 7.21 -17.21 -0.79
N THR A 148 6.08 -16.82 -1.35
CA THR A 148 5.97 -15.84 -2.45
C THR A 148 4.65 -15.08 -2.32
N ASN A 149 4.33 -14.19 -3.26
CA ASN A 149 3.03 -13.54 -3.30
C ASN A 149 1.96 -14.44 -3.94
N HIS A 150 0.70 -14.25 -3.49
CA HIS A 150 -0.45 -14.91 -4.10
C HIS A 150 -0.56 -14.57 -5.59
N HIS A 151 -0.44 -13.28 -5.95
CA HIS A 151 -0.56 -12.83 -7.33
C HIS A 151 0.48 -13.45 -8.28
N VAL A 152 1.64 -13.91 -7.78
CA VAL A 152 2.66 -14.58 -8.60
C VAL A 152 2.18 -15.96 -9.05
N VAL A 153 1.36 -16.64 -8.25
CA VAL A 153 0.93 -18.04 -8.49
C VAL A 153 -0.56 -18.19 -8.77
N ALA A 154 -1.33 -17.10 -8.68
CA ALA A 154 -2.77 -17.13 -8.94
C ALA A 154 -3.07 -17.59 -10.36
N GLY A 155 -4.05 -18.51 -10.54
CA GLY A 155 -4.44 -19.05 -11.84
C GLY A 155 -3.41 -19.99 -12.49
N ALA A 156 -2.22 -20.16 -11.90
CA ALA A 156 -1.17 -20.97 -12.50
C ALA A 156 -1.56 -22.44 -12.62
N THR A 157 -1.51 -22.98 -13.86
CA THR A 157 -1.67 -24.41 -14.12
C THR A 157 -0.35 -25.17 -13.91
N LYS A 158 0.78 -24.47 -14.00
CA LYS A 158 2.11 -25.01 -13.76
C LYS A 158 3.02 -23.96 -13.15
N ILE A 159 3.75 -24.36 -12.13
CA ILE A 159 4.72 -23.50 -11.41
C ILE A 159 6.10 -24.14 -11.56
N LYS A 160 7.06 -23.38 -12.06
CA LYS A 160 8.45 -23.76 -12.20
C LYS A 160 9.31 -22.82 -11.35
N VAL A 161 10.32 -23.38 -10.70
CA VAL A 161 11.22 -22.68 -9.82
C VAL A 161 12.65 -22.90 -10.26
N SER A 162 13.41 -21.82 -10.43
CA SER A 162 14.84 -21.84 -10.70
C SER A 162 15.61 -21.30 -9.50
N ILE A 163 16.61 -22.06 -9.04
CA ILE A 163 17.49 -21.69 -7.92
C ILE A 163 18.83 -21.23 -8.50
N SER A 164 19.34 -20.10 -8.03
CA SER A 164 20.64 -19.59 -8.47
C SER A 164 21.76 -20.61 -8.23
N GLY A 165 22.60 -20.84 -9.24
CA GLY A 165 23.67 -21.85 -9.19
C GLY A 165 23.22 -23.29 -9.47
N HIS A 166 21.92 -23.57 -9.56
CA HIS A 166 21.39 -24.87 -9.98
C HIS A 166 21.09 -24.85 -11.48
N LYS A 167 21.45 -25.93 -12.20
CA LYS A 167 21.14 -26.06 -13.64
C LYS A 167 19.73 -26.54 -13.91
N GLU A 168 19.07 -27.10 -12.93
CA GLU A 168 17.76 -27.76 -13.04
C GLU A 168 16.64 -26.78 -12.65
N GLU A 169 15.54 -26.80 -13.41
CA GLU A 169 14.27 -26.19 -13.02
C GLU A 169 13.47 -27.22 -12.19
N TYR A 170 12.95 -26.78 -11.07
CA TYR A 170 12.09 -27.57 -10.20
C TYR A 170 10.62 -27.31 -10.52
N THR A 171 9.81 -28.37 -10.60
CA THR A 171 8.35 -28.21 -10.61
C THR A 171 7.87 -28.04 -9.17
N ALA A 172 7.14 -26.95 -8.91
CA ALA A 172 6.59 -26.67 -7.60
C ALA A 172 5.10 -27.02 -7.54
N LYS A 173 4.66 -27.42 -6.34
CA LYS A 173 3.25 -27.62 -5.99
C LYS A 173 2.79 -26.46 -5.13
N LEU A 174 1.62 -25.88 -5.45
CA LEU A 174 0.95 -24.92 -4.57
C LEU A 174 0.43 -25.71 -3.34
N ILE A 175 0.88 -25.31 -2.14
CA ILE A 175 0.41 -25.88 -0.87
C ILE A 175 -0.83 -25.15 -0.39
N GLY A 176 -0.83 -23.82 -0.52
CA GLY A 176 -1.96 -22.96 -0.25
C GLY A 176 -1.59 -21.51 -0.50
N SER A 177 -2.61 -20.66 -0.58
CA SER A 177 -2.44 -19.22 -0.74
C SER A 177 -3.54 -18.45 -0.06
N ASP A 178 -3.27 -17.20 0.21
CA ASP A 178 -4.18 -16.23 0.81
C ASP A 178 -4.17 -14.94 0.00
N GLU A 179 -5.26 -14.70 -0.71
CA GLU A 179 -5.45 -13.51 -1.55
C GLU A 179 -5.45 -12.21 -0.73
N VAL A 180 -6.03 -12.27 0.48
CA VAL A 180 -6.21 -11.09 1.34
C VAL A 180 -4.88 -10.49 1.81
N SER A 181 -3.89 -11.32 2.11
CA SER A 181 -2.55 -10.89 2.51
C SER A 181 -1.53 -10.94 1.38
N ASP A 182 -1.95 -11.37 0.19
CA ASP A 182 -1.08 -11.57 -0.97
C ASP A 182 0.10 -12.52 -0.68
N ILE A 183 -0.13 -13.61 0.05
CA ILE A 183 0.89 -14.62 0.37
C ILE A 183 0.51 -15.99 -0.20
N ALA A 184 1.49 -16.68 -0.74
CA ALA A 184 1.39 -18.08 -1.16
C ALA A 184 2.56 -18.91 -0.66
N VAL A 185 2.30 -20.19 -0.41
CA VAL A 185 3.30 -21.21 -0.05
C VAL A 185 3.32 -22.25 -1.14
N ILE A 186 4.47 -22.42 -1.77
CA ILE A 186 4.71 -23.48 -2.76
C ILE A 186 5.81 -24.41 -2.27
N LYS A 187 5.89 -25.61 -2.80
CA LYS A 187 6.89 -26.61 -2.42
C LYS A 187 7.55 -27.22 -3.65
N ILE A 188 8.87 -27.24 -3.64
CA ILE A 188 9.69 -28.02 -4.58
C ILE A 188 10.14 -29.34 -3.95
N GLU A 189 10.35 -30.34 -4.79
CA GLU A 189 10.89 -31.65 -4.40
C GLU A 189 12.24 -31.86 -5.08
N GLY A 190 13.23 -32.41 -4.35
CA GLY A 190 14.57 -32.66 -4.86
C GLY A 190 15.52 -33.11 -3.76
N ALA A 191 16.82 -33.09 -4.04
CA ALA A 191 17.85 -33.43 -3.07
C ALA A 191 17.90 -32.39 -1.94
N ASN A 192 17.56 -32.78 -0.73
CA ASN A 192 17.66 -31.97 0.49
C ASN A 192 19.10 -32.03 1.08
N PRO A 193 19.55 -31.00 1.82
CA PRO A 193 18.84 -29.75 2.14
C PRO A 193 18.94 -28.70 1.02
N PHE A 194 17.85 -27.98 0.77
CA PHE A 194 17.88 -26.76 -0.04
C PHE A 194 18.50 -25.60 0.75
N PRO A 195 19.14 -24.61 0.07
CA PRO A 195 19.50 -23.36 0.73
C PRO A 195 18.24 -22.66 1.21
N TYR A 196 18.25 -22.10 2.41
CA TYR A 196 17.10 -21.41 2.98
C TYR A 196 17.52 -20.17 3.76
N ALA A 197 16.66 -19.17 3.80
CA ALA A 197 16.84 -17.95 4.57
C ALA A 197 16.17 -18.05 5.95
N LYS A 198 16.81 -17.48 6.95
CA LYS A 198 16.22 -17.35 8.29
C LYS A 198 15.17 -16.26 8.30
N VAL A 199 14.07 -16.49 9.03
CA VAL A 199 13.01 -15.49 9.23
C VAL A 199 13.28 -14.72 10.51
N GLY A 200 13.29 -13.38 10.40
CA GLY A 200 13.51 -12.45 11.49
C GLY A 200 12.21 -11.95 12.11
N ASN A 201 12.34 -11.16 13.16
CA ASN A 201 11.21 -10.55 13.86
C ASN A 201 10.90 -9.17 13.28
N SER A 202 9.90 -9.09 12.39
CA SER A 202 9.48 -7.82 11.79
C SER A 202 8.91 -6.80 12.78
N LYS A 203 8.39 -7.23 13.95
CA LYS A 203 7.89 -6.33 15.01
C LYS A 203 9.01 -5.54 15.71
N SER A 204 10.26 -5.98 15.59
CA SER A 204 11.41 -5.26 16.12
C SER A 204 11.98 -4.20 15.17
N MET A 205 11.53 -4.18 13.91
CA MET A 205 11.97 -3.22 12.91
C MET A 205 11.47 -1.81 13.23
N LYS A 206 12.34 -0.83 13.01
CA LYS A 206 12.07 0.59 13.26
C LYS A 206 12.29 1.40 12.00
N VAL A 207 11.61 2.53 11.92
CA VAL A 207 11.88 3.53 10.88
C VAL A 207 13.34 3.95 10.95
N GLY A 208 14.03 3.90 9.80
CA GLY A 208 15.46 4.15 9.66
C GLY A 208 16.36 2.90 9.64
N ASP A 209 15.84 1.71 10.00
CA ASP A 209 16.61 0.47 9.90
C ASP A 209 16.90 0.13 8.43
N TRP A 210 18.15 -0.21 8.13
CA TRP A 210 18.57 -0.63 6.79
C TRP A 210 17.96 -1.97 6.42
N VAL A 211 17.47 -2.04 5.18
CA VAL A 211 16.90 -3.26 4.59
C VAL A 211 17.34 -3.41 3.14
N MET A 212 17.27 -4.65 2.65
CA MET A 212 17.56 -4.99 1.27
C MET A 212 16.39 -5.78 0.69
N ALA A 213 15.90 -5.35 -0.47
CA ALA A 213 14.92 -6.10 -1.25
C ALA A 213 15.69 -6.96 -2.28
N ILE A 214 15.44 -8.27 -2.27
CA ILE A 214 16.12 -9.21 -3.13
C ILE A 214 15.11 -9.89 -4.04
N GLY A 215 15.47 -10.04 -5.32
CA GLY A 215 14.68 -10.78 -6.30
C GLY A 215 15.56 -11.52 -7.28
N SER A 216 14.93 -12.37 -8.09
CA SER A 216 15.57 -13.13 -9.16
C SER A 216 14.81 -12.93 -10.47
N PRO A 217 14.77 -11.70 -11.03
CA PRO A 217 14.11 -11.44 -12.30
C PRO A 217 14.79 -12.25 -13.40
N PHE A 218 14.03 -12.84 -14.28
CA PHE A 218 14.51 -13.57 -15.47
C PHE A 218 15.37 -14.82 -15.21
N GLY A 219 15.51 -15.29 -13.96
CA GLY A 219 16.23 -16.54 -13.62
C GLY A 219 17.73 -16.54 -13.89
N LEU A 220 18.34 -15.40 -14.27
CA LEU A 220 19.75 -15.33 -14.70
C LEU A 220 20.67 -14.67 -13.68
N ALA A 221 20.21 -13.68 -12.94
CA ALA A 221 20.99 -12.99 -11.92
C ALA A 221 20.06 -12.46 -10.83
N GLN A 222 20.52 -12.56 -9.59
CA GLN A 222 19.84 -11.93 -8.47
C GLN A 222 19.96 -10.41 -8.59
N THR A 223 18.85 -9.73 -8.36
CA THR A 223 18.82 -8.27 -8.27
C THR A 223 18.62 -7.88 -6.82
N MET A 224 19.40 -6.95 -6.35
CA MET A 224 19.37 -6.49 -4.99
C MET A 224 19.30 -4.97 -4.95
N THR A 225 18.38 -4.45 -4.15
CA THR A 225 18.25 -3.02 -3.89
C THR A 225 18.31 -2.77 -2.40
N ALA A 226 18.92 -1.67 -1.96
CA ALA A 226 19.04 -1.31 -0.56
C ALA A 226 18.29 -0.01 -0.28
N GLY A 227 17.77 0.10 0.93
CA GLY A 227 17.07 1.26 1.45
C GLY A 227 16.84 1.11 2.95
N ILE A 228 15.88 1.83 3.48
CA ILE A 228 15.50 1.79 4.89
C ILE A 228 14.01 1.43 5.06
N ILE A 229 13.62 1.07 6.27
CA ILE A 229 12.21 1.09 6.66
C ILE A 229 11.78 2.55 6.75
N SER A 230 10.91 2.97 5.85
CA SER A 230 10.40 4.35 5.79
C SER A 230 9.19 4.55 6.70
N ALA A 231 8.37 3.50 6.89
CA ALA A 231 7.26 3.46 7.84
C ALA A 231 6.92 2.01 8.21
N THR A 232 6.26 1.83 9.34
CA THR A 232 5.64 0.56 9.77
C THR A 232 4.15 0.78 9.97
N GLY A 233 3.35 -0.29 9.94
CA GLY A 233 1.91 -0.17 10.21
C GLY A 233 1.11 0.45 9.07
N ARG A 234 1.61 0.40 7.82
CA ARG A 234 0.85 0.97 6.68
C ARG A 234 -0.29 0.04 6.29
N THR A 235 -1.48 0.63 6.28
CA THR A 235 -2.71 0.00 5.82
C THR A 235 -3.23 0.74 4.58
N PHE A 236 -3.90 0.01 3.72
CA PHE A 236 -4.53 0.57 2.54
C PHE A 236 -6.02 0.27 2.59
N THR A 237 -6.83 1.23 2.15
CA THR A 237 -8.23 0.98 1.86
C THR A 237 -8.34 0.04 0.65
N PRO A 238 -9.46 -0.66 0.46
CA PRO A 238 -9.67 -1.50 -0.72
C PRO A 238 -9.53 -0.79 -2.07
N GLU A 239 -9.63 0.55 -2.05
CA GLU A 239 -9.49 1.41 -3.24
C GLU A 239 -8.04 1.81 -3.50
N GLU A 240 -7.18 1.79 -2.48
CA GLU A 240 -5.77 2.19 -2.55
C GLU A 240 -4.81 1.00 -2.60
N GLY A 241 -5.24 -0.17 -2.13
CA GLY A 241 -4.43 -1.37 -2.03
C GLY A 241 -4.50 -2.27 -3.27
N PRO A 242 -3.61 -3.25 -3.38
CA PRO A 242 -3.56 -4.18 -4.51
C PRO A 242 -4.75 -5.17 -4.56
N SER A 243 -5.54 -5.24 -3.51
CA SER A 243 -6.71 -6.11 -3.41
C SER A 243 -7.84 -5.38 -2.67
N ARG A 244 -9.08 -5.56 -3.14
CA ARG A 244 -10.29 -5.06 -2.46
C ARG A 244 -10.47 -5.59 -1.03
N THR A 245 -9.61 -6.50 -0.59
CA THR A 245 -9.65 -7.15 0.72
C THR A 245 -8.45 -6.80 1.61
N SER A 246 -7.62 -5.82 1.22
CA SER A 246 -6.33 -5.48 1.87
C SER A 246 -6.42 -4.92 3.30
N VAL A 247 -7.58 -4.99 3.95
CA VAL A 247 -7.86 -4.40 5.29
C VAL A 247 -7.05 -5.05 6.43
N PHE A 248 -6.39 -6.19 6.18
CA PHE A 248 -5.66 -6.97 7.19
C PHE A 248 -4.14 -6.89 7.05
N ASN A 249 -3.64 -5.90 6.35
CA ASN A 249 -2.22 -5.75 6.12
C ASN A 249 -1.65 -4.60 6.95
N ASP A 250 -0.50 -4.88 7.55
CA ASP A 250 0.32 -3.99 8.38
C ASP A 250 1.67 -3.86 7.66
N TYR A 251 1.68 -3.26 6.45
CA TYR A 251 2.84 -3.27 5.58
C TYR A 251 4.04 -2.54 6.17
N LEU A 252 5.24 -3.08 5.90
CA LEU A 252 6.50 -2.35 5.99
C LEU A 252 6.66 -1.51 4.73
N GLN A 253 6.80 -0.20 4.88
CA GLN A 253 7.14 0.70 3.79
C GLN A 253 8.66 0.86 3.70
N THR A 254 9.21 0.82 2.49
CA THR A 254 10.65 0.99 2.24
C THR A 254 10.90 1.84 0.99
N ASP A 255 12.03 2.53 0.95
CA ASP A 255 12.56 3.21 -0.24
C ASP A 255 13.56 2.33 -1.02
N ALA A 256 13.88 1.12 -0.52
CA ALA A 256 14.52 0.10 -1.35
C ALA A 256 13.67 -0.11 -2.61
N ALA A 257 14.28 0.01 -3.79
CA ALA A 257 13.52 -0.02 -5.03
C ALA A 257 12.85 -1.39 -5.24
N ILE A 258 11.52 -1.42 -5.16
CA ILE A 258 10.69 -2.56 -5.54
C ILE A 258 10.32 -2.36 -7.01
N ASN A 259 10.62 -3.34 -7.85
CA ASN A 259 10.30 -3.35 -9.26
C ASN A 259 9.85 -4.75 -9.67
N GLN A 260 9.36 -4.88 -10.89
CA GLN A 260 9.05 -6.19 -11.46
C GLN A 260 10.25 -7.13 -11.33
N GLY A 261 9.99 -8.31 -10.78
CA GLY A 261 10.98 -9.37 -10.60
C GLY A 261 11.50 -9.50 -9.18
N ASN A 262 11.35 -8.51 -8.27
CA ASN A 262 11.59 -8.73 -6.85
C ASN A 262 10.30 -8.90 -6.02
N SER A 263 9.10 -8.76 -6.62
CA SER A 263 7.84 -9.13 -5.98
C SER A 263 7.82 -10.63 -5.65
N GLY A 264 7.41 -10.98 -4.43
CA GLY A 264 7.46 -12.32 -3.87
C GLY A 264 8.82 -12.71 -3.28
N GLY A 265 9.88 -11.96 -3.58
CA GLY A 265 11.19 -12.10 -2.95
C GLY A 265 11.25 -11.47 -1.56
N PRO A 266 12.30 -11.75 -0.77
CA PRO A 266 12.42 -11.27 0.59
C PRO A 266 12.84 -9.81 0.68
N LEU A 267 12.30 -9.11 1.70
CA LEU A 267 12.90 -7.94 2.34
C LEU A 267 13.71 -8.43 3.54
N VAL A 268 15.00 -8.14 3.59
CA VAL A 268 15.91 -8.65 4.63
C VAL A 268 16.54 -7.51 5.42
N ASN A 269 16.81 -7.75 6.70
CA ASN A 269 17.58 -6.83 7.55
C ASN A 269 19.09 -7.03 7.36
N MET A 270 19.90 -6.19 8.01
CA MET A 270 21.36 -6.27 7.95
C MET A 270 21.95 -7.50 8.67
N GLY A 271 21.13 -8.29 9.36
CA GLY A 271 21.50 -9.61 9.90
C GLY A 271 21.29 -10.77 8.91
N GLY A 272 20.81 -10.48 7.68
CA GLY A 272 20.45 -11.50 6.69
C GLY A 272 19.19 -12.28 7.03
N GLU A 273 18.28 -11.70 7.83
CA GLU A 273 17.02 -12.32 8.21
C GLU A 273 15.87 -11.72 7.40
N VAL A 274 14.93 -12.55 6.94
CA VAL A 274 13.74 -12.14 6.20
C VAL A 274 12.77 -11.46 7.15
N VAL A 275 12.57 -10.15 6.99
CA VAL A 275 11.63 -9.34 7.79
C VAL A 275 10.32 -9.05 7.04
N GLY A 276 10.27 -9.33 5.73
CA GLY A 276 9.06 -9.18 4.93
C GLY A 276 9.16 -9.86 3.57
N ILE A 277 8.03 -9.92 2.86
CA ILE A 277 7.93 -10.35 1.46
C ILE A 277 7.55 -9.13 0.62
N ASN A 278 8.39 -8.76 -0.35
CA ASN A 278 8.15 -7.64 -1.26
C ASN A 278 6.84 -7.89 -2.03
N SER A 279 5.91 -6.94 -2.03
CA SER A 279 4.60 -7.15 -2.64
C SER A 279 4.34 -6.15 -3.78
N PHE A 280 4.19 -4.86 -3.50
CA PHE A 280 3.79 -3.89 -4.51
C PHE A 280 4.42 -2.51 -4.29
N ILE A 281 4.20 -1.62 -5.26
CA ILE A 281 4.61 -0.21 -5.22
C ILE A 281 3.40 0.69 -5.49
N THR A 282 3.38 1.87 -4.88
CA THR A 282 2.46 2.93 -5.29
C THR A 282 3.15 3.78 -6.36
N THR A 283 2.65 3.75 -7.59
CA THR A 283 3.28 4.47 -8.71
C THR A 283 2.24 4.92 -9.71
N ARG A 284 2.50 6.06 -10.37
CA ARG A 284 1.72 6.53 -11.53
C ARG A 284 2.33 6.11 -12.88
N SER A 285 3.57 5.62 -12.87
CA SER A 285 4.35 5.32 -14.09
C SER A 285 4.77 3.85 -14.21
N GLY A 286 4.39 2.96 -13.27
CA GLY A 286 4.75 1.55 -13.27
C GLY A 286 6.14 1.20 -12.75
N GLY A 287 7.01 2.18 -12.48
CA GLY A 287 8.34 1.99 -11.88
C GLY A 287 8.41 2.47 -10.44
N SER A 288 9.41 2.03 -9.67
CA SER A 288 9.61 2.47 -8.29
C SER A 288 9.80 3.99 -8.22
N ALA A 289 8.97 4.66 -7.44
CA ALA A 289 9.08 6.08 -7.09
C ALA A 289 9.69 6.29 -5.69
N GLY A 290 10.37 5.28 -5.13
CA GLY A 290 10.91 5.32 -3.76
C GLY A 290 9.87 4.97 -2.68
N VAL A 291 8.73 4.38 -3.07
CA VAL A 291 7.69 3.93 -2.14
C VAL A 291 7.32 2.50 -2.49
N GLY A 292 7.90 1.56 -1.75
CA GLY A 292 7.65 0.14 -1.86
C GLY A 292 7.03 -0.42 -0.58
N PHE A 293 6.33 -1.56 -0.69
CA PHE A 293 5.64 -2.21 0.41
C PHE A 293 5.97 -3.70 0.47
N ALA A 294 6.17 -4.19 1.70
CA ALA A 294 6.40 -5.59 1.96
C ALA A 294 5.44 -6.11 3.05
N VAL A 295 4.93 -7.34 2.87
CA VAL A 295 4.15 -8.05 3.89
C VAL A 295 5.09 -8.47 5.02
N PRO A 296 4.87 -8.04 6.28
CA PRO A 296 5.77 -8.31 7.40
C PRO A 296 5.91 -9.79 7.74
N ALA A 297 7.07 -10.18 8.30
CA ALA A 297 7.34 -11.57 8.68
C ALA A 297 6.32 -12.13 9.68
N HIS A 298 5.89 -11.35 10.66
CA HIS A 298 4.91 -11.84 11.65
C HIS A 298 3.54 -12.16 11.03
N ILE A 299 3.19 -11.58 9.87
CA ILE A 299 1.99 -11.92 9.11
C ILE A 299 2.21 -13.16 8.29
N PHE A 300 3.24 -13.18 7.42
CA PHE A 300 3.43 -14.33 6.53
C PHE A 300 3.79 -15.62 7.27
N VAL A 301 4.45 -15.56 8.43
CA VAL A 301 4.72 -16.74 9.27
C VAL A 301 3.43 -17.35 9.82
N ASN A 302 2.49 -16.52 10.28
CA ASN A 302 1.18 -17.01 10.72
C ASN A 302 0.43 -17.71 9.59
N ILE A 303 0.43 -17.10 8.40
CA ILE A 303 -0.19 -17.64 7.20
C ILE A 303 0.49 -18.93 6.75
N TYR A 304 1.82 -18.95 6.70
CA TYR A 304 2.62 -20.13 6.38
C TYR A 304 2.28 -21.31 7.29
N ASN A 305 2.25 -21.09 8.60
CA ASN A 305 1.91 -22.15 9.57
C ASN A 305 0.48 -22.66 9.37
N GLN A 306 -0.51 -21.78 9.19
CA GLN A 306 -1.89 -22.19 8.93
C GLN A 306 -2.02 -23.01 7.64
N ILE A 307 -1.34 -22.58 6.56
CA ILE A 307 -1.34 -23.32 5.27
C ILE A 307 -0.72 -24.71 5.44
N LEU A 308 0.37 -24.85 6.21
CA LEU A 308 0.97 -26.17 6.46
C LEU A 308 0.07 -27.07 7.31
N ASP A 309 -0.62 -26.51 8.31
CA ASP A 309 -1.45 -27.28 9.23
C ASP A 309 -2.79 -27.69 8.62
N THR A 310 -3.43 -26.80 7.86
CA THR A 310 -4.83 -26.97 7.42
C THR A 310 -5.06 -26.82 5.92
N GLY A 311 -4.05 -26.40 5.16
CA GLY A 311 -4.15 -26.11 3.73
C GLY A 311 -4.84 -24.80 3.38
N LYS A 312 -5.38 -24.07 4.36
CA LYS A 312 -6.11 -22.80 4.18
C LYS A 312 -5.81 -21.81 5.28
N VAL A 313 -6.08 -20.53 5.02
CA VAL A 313 -6.01 -19.47 6.02
C VAL A 313 -7.38 -19.14 6.56
N SER A 314 -7.54 -19.25 7.86
CA SER A 314 -8.76 -18.89 8.58
C SER A 314 -8.50 -17.68 9.47
N ARG A 315 -9.43 -16.72 9.49
CA ARG A 315 -9.34 -15.52 10.30
C ARG A 315 -10.40 -15.49 11.37
N GLY A 316 -10.01 -15.06 12.57
CA GLY A 316 -10.97 -14.81 13.63
C GLY A 316 -11.92 -13.66 13.25
N TRP A 317 -13.14 -13.78 13.74
CA TRP A 317 -14.18 -12.77 13.61
C TRP A 317 -14.92 -12.60 14.94
N ILE A 318 -15.18 -11.36 15.33
CA ILE A 318 -15.79 -11.05 16.63
C ILE A 318 -17.23 -10.51 16.51
N GLY A 319 -17.64 -10.01 15.36
CA GLY A 319 -19.01 -9.54 15.12
C GLY A 319 -19.29 -8.15 15.71
N VAL A 320 -18.45 -7.17 15.39
CA VAL A 320 -18.62 -5.76 15.78
C VAL A 320 -18.32 -4.84 14.61
N SER A 321 -19.03 -3.71 14.53
CA SER A 321 -18.61 -2.53 13.78
C SER A 321 -17.91 -1.56 14.72
N MET A 322 -16.90 -0.87 14.24
CA MET A 322 -16.03 0.00 15.02
C MET A 322 -16.15 1.44 14.52
N ASN A 323 -15.80 2.39 15.37
CA ASN A 323 -15.66 3.78 14.98
C ASN A 323 -14.33 3.98 14.25
N ASP A 324 -14.39 4.17 12.93
CA ASP A 324 -13.18 4.34 12.11
C ASP A 324 -12.55 5.74 12.25
N LEU A 325 -13.28 6.71 12.83
CA LEU A 325 -12.72 8.03 13.13
C LEU A 325 -11.76 7.97 14.33
N PRO A 326 -10.78 8.89 14.41
CA PRO A 326 -9.83 8.93 15.50
C PRO A 326 -10.51 8.99 16.87
N PHE A 327 -10.01 8.19 17.81
CA PHE A 327 -10.49 8.20 19.20
C PHE A 327 -9.88 9.39 19.95
N THR A 328 -10.57 10.53 19.88
CA THR A 328 -10.08 11.82 20.41
C THR A 328 -10.07 11.85 21.94
N PRO A 329 -9.28 12.75 22.59
CA PRO A 329 -9.34 12.95 24.04
C PRO A 329 -10.75 13.27 24.56
N ALA A 330 -11.56 13.99 23.77
CA ALA A 330 -12.95 14.29 24.12
C ALA A 330 -13.84 13.05 24.15
N LEU A 331 -13.63 12.11 23.20
CA LEU A 331 -14.31 10.81 23.20
C LEU A 331 -13.83 9.96 24.40
N ALA A 332 -12.52 9.97 24.70
CA ALA A 332 -11.98 9.26 25.83
C ALA A 332 -12.57 9.74 27.17
N GLU A 333 -12.69 11.05 27.36
CA GLU A 333 -13.33 11.64 28.52
C GLU A 333 -14.83 11.28 28.59
N PHE A 334 -15.55 11.39 27.47
CA PHE A 334 -16.97 11.08 27.39
C PHE A 334 -17.30 9.63 27.73
N PHE A 335 -16.50 8.67 27.24
CA PHE A 335 -16.66 7.25 27.52
C PHE A 335 -15.94 6.79 28.82
N GLY A 336 -15.24 7.69 29.51
CA GLY A 336 -14.52 7.40 30.76
C GLY A 336 -13.27 6.54 30.56
N VAL A 337 -12.59 6.63 29.43
CA VAL A 337 -11.39 5.85 29.09
C VAL A 337 -10.13 6.54 29.60
N LYS A 338 -9.64 6.13 30.77
CA LYS A 338 -8.50 6.76 31.45
C LYS A 338 -7.18 6.72 30.67
N GLN A 339 -6.96 5.68 29.87
CA GLN A 339 -5.74 5.54 29.08
C GLN A 339 -5.71 6.41 27.82
N GLY A 340 -6.82 7.07 27.45
CA GLY A 340 -6.91 7.98 26.32
C GLY A 340 -6.88 7.31 24.93
N SER A 341 -6.84 5.98 24.86
CA SER A 341 -6.83 5.19 23.61
C SER A 341 -7.72 3.97 23.73
N GLY A 342 -8.21 3.48 22.60
CA GLY A 342 -9.09 2.30 22.52
C GLY A 342 -9.94 2.33 21.27
N VAL A 343 -10.79 1.32 21.12
CA VAL A 343 -11.68 1.13 19.95
C VAL A 343 -13.13 1.16 20.39
N LEU A 344 -13.86 2.15 19.94
CA LEU A 344 -15.28 2.29 20.23
C LEU A 344 -16.09 1.35 19.33
N ILE A 345 -16.87 0.47 19.93
CA ILE A 345 -17.84 -0.38 19.25
C ILE A 345 -19.08 0.44 18.95
N THR A 346 -19.40 0.61 17.69
CA THR A 346 -20.59 1.38 17.26
C THR A 346 -21.82 0.51 17.09
N GLN A 347 -21.61 -0.79 16.74
CA GLN A 347 -22.70 -1.72 16.50
C GLN A 347 -22.23 -3.17 16.66
N LEU A 348 -23.15 -4.05 17.03
CA LEU A 348 -22.95 -5.50 16.98
C LEU A 348 -23.43 -6.03 15.62
N VAL A 349 -22.76 -7.08 15.15
CA VAL A 349 -23.00 -7.70 13.84
C VAL A 349 -23.19 -9.19 14.04
N GLY A 350 -24.28 -9.74 13.50
CA GLY A 350 -24.59 -11.17 13.53
C GLY A 350 -23.78 -12.01 12.56
N GLU A 351 -23.88 -13.32 12.67
CA GLU A 351 -23.11 -14.27 11.87
C GLU A 351 -23.37 -14.14 10.35
N ASP A 352 -24.56 -13.67 9.95
CA ASP A 352 -24.92 -13.40 8.55
C ASP A 352 -24.57 -11.96 8.11
N SER A 353 -23.73 -11.25 8.89
CA SER A 353 -23.37 -9.84 8.67
C SER A 353 -24.58 -8.90 8.65
N ASN A 354 -25.67 -9.30 9.30
CA ASN A 354 -26.83 -8.43 9.50
C ASN A 354 -26.61 -7.56 10.73
N PRO A 355 -26.61 -6.21 10.59
CA PRO A 355 -26.45 -5.31 11.73
C PRO A 355 -27.58 -5.38 12.76
N SER A 356 -28.69 -6.03 12.43
CA SER A 356 -29.84 -6.21 13.33
C SER A 356 -29.73 -7.46 14.20
N ASP A 357 -28.80 -8.39 13.86
CA ASP A 357 -28.70 -9.67 14.52
C ASP A 357 -27.68 -9.59 15.67
N THR A 358 -28.08 -10.03 16.84
CA THR A 358 -27.28 -10.02 18.06
C THR A 358 -26.72 -11.40 18.40
N ASP A 359 -26.53 -12.27 17.40
CA ASP A 359 -26.05 -13.64 17.58
C ASP A 359 -24.54 -13.80 17.31
N GLY A 360 -23.84 -12.72 16.99
CA GLY A 360 -22.38 -12.72 16.81
C GLY A 360 -21.61 -13.00 18.11
N PRO A 361 -20.31 -13.36 18.01
CA PRO A 361 -19.48 -13.70 19.16
C PRO A 361 -19.45 -12.65 20.29
N ALA A 362 -19.29 -11.37 19.94
CA ALA A 362 -19.28 -10.26 20.89
C ALA A 362 -20.61 -10.14 21.62
N ALA A 363 -21.74 -10.24 20.90
CA ALA A 363 -23.09 -10.19 21.47
C ALA A 363 -23.33 -11.35 22.44
N LYS A 364 -22.98 -12.58 22.03
CA LYS A 364 -23.08 -13.78 22.88
C LYS A 364 -22.27 -13.66 24.17
N ALA A 365 -21.12 -12.98 24.12
CA ALA A 365 -20.28 -12.72 25.28
C ALA A 365 -20.79 -11.58 26.17
N GLY A 366 -21.77 -10.79 25.74
CA GLY A 366 -22.34 -9.66 26.50
C GLY A 366 -21.66 -8.31 26.26
N ILE A 367 -20.82 -8.20 25.25
CA ILE A 367 -20.31 -6.91 24.71
C ILE A 367 -21.49 -6.15 24.10
N LYS A 368 -21.46 -4.82 24.15
CA LYS A 368 -22.54 -3.95 23.67
C LYS A 368 -22.00 -2.82 22.78
N ALA A 369 -22.86 -2.23 21.99
CA ALA A 369 -22.56 -0.95 21.38
C ALA A 369 -22.22 0.09 22.46
N GLU A 370 -21.34 1.02 22.13
CA GLU A 370 -20.76 2.04 23.02
C GLU A 370 -19.76 1.51 24.06
N ASP A 371 -19.40 0.22 24.04
CA ASP A 371 -18.21 -0.28 24.73
C ASP A 371 -16.93 0.21 24.02
N VAL A 372 -15.93 0.58 24.79
CA VAL A 372 -14.60 0.91 24.24
C VAL A 372 -13.63 -0.22 24.58
N VAL A 373 -13.17 -0.95 23.56
CA VAL A 373 -12.17 -2.01 23.72
C VAL A 373 -10.82 -1.38 24.03
N ILE A 374 -10.19 -1.81 25.13
CA ILE A 374 -8.90 -1.29 25.60
C ILE A 374 -7.81 -2.35 25.70
N ALA A 375 -8.17 -3.65 25.69
CA ALA A 375 -7.22 -4.75 25.59
C ALA A 375 -7.89 -6.00 25.00
N PHE A 376 -7.08 -6.80 24.29
CA PHE A 376 -7.48 -8.07 23.68
C PHE A 376 -6.44 -9.13 24.02
N ASP A 377 -6.87 -10.21 24.65
CA ASP A 377 -6.02 -11.34 25.11
C ASP A 377 -4.77 -10.88 25.88
N GLY A 378 -4.91 -9.86 26.74
CA GLY A 378 -3.84 -9.28 27.56
C GLY A 378 -2.98 -8.21 26.84
N VAL A 379 -3.15 -8.03 25.53
CA VAL A 379 -2.43 -7.02 24.74
C VAL A 379 -3.25 -5.73 24.72
N LYS A 380 -2.59 -4.59 25.00
CA LYS A 380 -3.21 -3.27 24.93
C LYS A 380 -3.64 -2.95 23.49
N ILE A 381 -4.84 -2.42 23.33
CA ILE A 381 -5.38 -1.94 22.05
C ILE A 381 -5.35 -0.41 22.07
N ASN A 382 -4.70 0.19 21.07
CA ASN A 382 -4.58 1.64 20.95
C ASN A 382 -5.54 2.21 19.89
N ASP A 383 -5.76 1.48 18.79
CA ASP A 383 -6.55 1.91 17.65
C ASP A 383 -7.30 0.75 16.97
N VAL A 384 -8.08 1.08 15.97
CA VAL A 384 -8.92 0.14 15.20
C VAL A 384 -8.07 -0.93 14.51
N GLN A 385 -6.89 -0.54 14.01
CA GLN A 385 -6.01 -1.47 13.31
C GLN A 385 -5.40 -2.50 14.25
N ASP A 386 -4.92 -2.07 15.43
CA ASP A 386 -4.45 -2.99 16.49
C ASP A 386 -5.50 -4.06 16.79
N PHE A 387 -6.77 -3.62 17.00
CA PHE A 387 -7.86 -4.54 17.34
C PHE A 387 -8.23 -5.46 16.18
N ARG A 388 -8.34 -4.91 14.97
CA ARG A 388 -8.64 -5.68 13.74
C ARG A 388 -7.61 -6.78 13.50
N MET A 389 -6.32 -6.44 13.62
CA MET A 389 -5.22 -7.38 13.46
C MET A 389 -5.16 -8.42 14.58
N ALA A 390 -5.42 -8.02 15.83
CA ALA A 390 -5.45 -8.95 16.96
C ALA A 390 -6.56 -10.01 16.77
N VAL A 391 -7.74 -9.59 16.38
CA VAL A 391 -8.87 -10.50 16.08
C VAL A 391 -8.56 -11.40 14.89
N ALA A 392 -8.12 -10.83 13.76
CA ALA A 392 -7.88 -11.58 12.52
C ALA A 392 -6.75 -12.62 12.65
N ASN A 393 -5.71 -12.32 13.42
CA ASN A 393 -4.58 -13.22 13.64
C ASN A 393 -4.87 -14.30 14.71
N THR A 394 -6.04 -14.28 15.33
CA THR A 394 -6.44 -15.30 16.30
C THR A 394 -7.25 -16.40 15.61
N ILE A 395 -6.88 -17.65 15.87
CA ILE A 395 -7.53 -18.82 15.27
C ILE A 395 -9.00 -18.87 15.70
N PRO A 396 -9.96 -19.09 14.77
CA PRO A 396 -11.37 -19.31 15.11
C PRO A 396 -11.58 -20.44 16.14
N GLY A 397 -12.58 -20.29 16.98
CA GLY A 397 -12.87 -21.21 18.08
C GLY A 397 -12.05 -20.95 19.36
N LYS A 398 -11.00 -20.14 19.31
CA LYS A 398 -10.25 -19.74 20.52
C LYS A 398 -11.11 -18.80 21.38
N THR A 399 -11.12 -19.05 22.71
CA THR A 399 -11.66 -18.11 23.68
C THR A 399 -10.60 -17.09 24.03
N VAL A 400 -10.94 -15.80 23.91
CA VAL A 400 -10.06 -14.66 24.19
C VAL A 400 -10.69 -13.74 25.24
N LYS A 401 -9.86 -13.06 26.02
CA LYS A 401 -10.31 -12.06 26.98
C LYS A 401 -10.35 -10.68 26.33
N VAL A 402 -11.54 -10.11 26.20
CA VAL A 402 -11.73 -8.74 25.70
C VAL A 402 -12.04 -7.82 26.87
N LYS A 403 -11.14 -6.86 27.13
CA LYS A 403 -11.34 -5.85 28.16
C LYS A 403 -11.92 -4.60 27.53
N VAL A 404 -13.04 -4.13 28.07
CA VAL A 404 -13.73 -2.93 27.61
C VAL A 404 -13.95 -1.94 28.74
N VAL A 405 -14.15 -0.67 28.39
CA VAL A 405 -14.72 0.36 29.28
C VAL A 405 -16.17 0.58 28.89
N ARG A 406 -17.09 0.41 29.85
CA ARG A 406 -18.53 0.66 29.70
C ARG A 406 -18.97 1.64 30.78
N HIS A 407 -19.40 2.84 30.39
CA HIS A 407 -19.79 3.92 31.31
C HIS A 407 -18.72 4.22 32.39
N GLY A 408 -17.44 4.23 31.99
CA GLY A 408 -16.31 4.52 32.87
C GLY A 408 -15.84 3.32 33.73
N GLU A 409 -16.51 2.16 33.67
CA GLU A 409 -16.14 0.94 34.37
C GLU A 409 -15.43 -0.05 33.44
N GLU A 410 -14.31 -0.61 33.88
CA GLU A 410 -13.63 -1.69 33.14
C GLU A 410 -14.36 -3.02 33.37
N LYS A 411 -14.61 -3.74 32.27
CA LYS A 411 -15.21 -5.08 32.24
C LYS A 411 -14.41 -6.00 31.34
N VAL A 412 -14.38 -7.28 31.67
CA VAL A 412 -13.70 -8.31 30.90
C VAL A 412 -14.71 -9.35 30.45
N PHE A 413 -14.70 -9.67 29.18
CA PHE A 413 -15.57 -10.67 28.59
C PHE A 413 -14.73 -11.78 27.97
N ASP A 414 -15.14 -13.04 28.17
CA ASP A 414 -14.59 -14.19 27.48
C ASP A 414 -15.37 -14.38 26.17
N VAL A 415 -14.70 -14.18 25.04
CA VAL A 415 -15.31 -14.23 23.71
C VAL A 415 -14.75 -15.41 22.92
N VAL A 416 -15.60 -16.28 22.41
CA VAL A 416 -15.23 -17.33 21.48
C VAL A 416 -15.30 -16.78 20.07
N LEU A 417 -14.17 -16.67 19.37
CA LEU A 417 -14.13 -16.10 18.02
C LEU A 417 -14.75 -17.08 17.01
N ALA A 418 -15.53 -16.54 16.07
CA ALA A 418 -15.99 -17.28 14.90
C ALA A 418 -14.99 -17.19 13.73
N GLU A 419 -15.19 -17.97 12.69
CA GLU A 419 -14.45 -17.85 11.43
C GLU A 419 -15.04 -16.71 10.59
N ARG A 420 -14.20 -15.82 10.07
CA ARG A 420 -14.63 -14.76 9.15
C ARG A 420 -14.99 -15.35 7.80
N LYS A 421 -16.23 -15.21 7.36
CA LYS A 421 -16.68 -15.58 6.02
C LYS A 421 -16.25 -14.48 5.02
N LEU A 422 -15.58 -14.82 3.91
CA LEU A 422 -15.09 -13.86 2.89
C LEU A 422 -16.22 -13.04 2.26
N GLU A 423 -17.42 -13.58 2.16
CA GLU A 423 -18.62 -12.87 1.64
C GLU A 423 -19.01 -11.65 2.50
N ASN A 424 -18.53 -11.57 3.73
CA ASN A 424 -18.81 -10.50 4.67
C ASN A 424 -17.87 -9.30 4.51
N ALA A 425 -16.74 -9.44 3.81
CA ALA A 425 -15.74 -8.38 3.64
C ALA A 425 -16.25 -7.20 2.79
N SER A 426 -17.21 -7.44 1.89
CA SER A 426 -17.76 -6.40 0.98
C SER A 426 -18.72 -5.42 1.66
N ARG A 427 -19.13 -5.66 2.90
CA ARG A 427 -20.17 -4.89 3.61
C ARG A 427 -19.63 -3.89 4.64
N GLU A 428 -18.37 -4.03 5.06
CA GLU A 428 -17.76 -3.16 6.08
C GLU A 428 -17.16 -1.86 5.52
N ASN A 429 -17.15 -1.67 4.19
CA ASN A 429 -16.46 -0.55 3.54
C ASN A 429 -17.39 0.63 3.32
N GLY A 430 -17.58 1.45 4.35
CA GLY A 430 -18.00 2.84 4.19
C GLY A 430 -16.84 3.64 3.57
N ARG A 431 -17.10 4.32 2.46
CA ARG A 431 -16.12 5.19 1.79
C ARG A 431 -15.76 6.37 2.70
N TYR A 432 -14.51 6.45 3.12
CA TYR A 432 -13.95 7.62 3.76
C TYR A 432 -12.70 8.05 2.99
N ASN A 433 -12.80 9.14 2.27
CA ASN A 433 -11.63 9.82 1.71
C ASN A 433 -11.13 10.81 2.77
N PHE A 434 -9.97 10.53 3.36
CA PHE A 434 -9.23 11.50 4.15
C PHE A 434 -8.06 12.00 3.31
N GLU A 435 -8.16 13.24 2.81
CA GLU A 435 -6.98 13.99 2.41
C GLU A 435 -6.37 14.61 3.68
N GLU A 436 -5.14 14.26 4.00
CA GLU A 436 -4.36 14.95 5.05
C GLU A 436 -4.02 16.37 4.57
N GLU A 437 -4.78 17.37 5.03
CA GLU A 437 -4.38 18.77 4.93
C GLU A 437 -3.51 19.20 6.15
N PRO A 438 -2.51 20.07 5.95
CA PRO A 438 -1.65 20.56 7.04
C PRO A 438 -2.44 21.40 8.02
N ALA A 439 -2.09 21.29 9.31
CA ALA A 439 -2.71 21.95 10.46
C ALA A 439 -3.07 23.43 10.22
N ALA A 440 -4.36 23.71 10.11
CA ALA A 440 -4.91 25.03 9.90
C ALA A 440 -5.18 25.74 11.24
N LYS A 441 -5.15 27.09 11.18
CA LYS A 441 -5.44 28.00 12.29
C LYS A 441 -6.82 27.74 12.92
N PRO A 442 -7.06 28.09 14.21
CA PRO A 442 -8.32 27.83 14.89
C PRO A 442 -9.50 28.45 14.15
N LYS A 443 -10.49 27.62 13.83
CA LYS A 443 -11.70 27.97 13.08
C LYS A 443 -12.80 28.40 14.03
N ALA A 444 -13.51 29.49 13.72
CA ALA A 444 -14.50 30.12 14.60
C ALA A 444 -15.94 29.61 14.43
N GLU A 445 -16.22 28.72 13.47
CA GLU A 445 -17.56 28.24 13.15
C GLU A 445 -17.61 26.71 13.09
N ILE A 446 -18.72 26.10 13.57
CA ILE A 446 -18.97 24.67 13.42
C ILE A 446 -19.07 24.31 11.92
N GLY A 447 -19.73 25.17 11.13
CA GLY A 447 -19.77 25.07 9.67
C GLY A 447 -20.75 24.03 9.12
N ILE A 448 -21.89 23.81 9.79
CA ILE A 448 -22.97 22.95 9.31
C ILE A 448 -24.26 23.72 9.08
N GLU A 449 -24.99 23.34 8.03
CA GLU A 449 -26.41 23.63 7.87
C GLU A 449 -27.20 22.33 8.09
N PHE A 450 -28.37 22.43 8.70
CA PHE A 450 -29.17 21.25 9.04
C PHE A 450 -30.65 21.59 9.10
N ASP A 451 -31.47 20.56 8.92
CA ASP A 451 -32.93 20.64 9.04
C ASP A 451 -33.49 19.37 9.71
N ASN A 452 -34.80 19.29 9.82
CA ASN A 452 -35.46 18.05 10.23
C ASN A 452 -35.28 16.95 9.20
N ILE A 453 -35.30 15.70 9.65
CA ILE A 453 -35.12 14.55 8.77
C ILE A 453 -36.25 14.46 7.77
N PRO A 454 -36.00 14.33 6.46
CA PRO A 454 -37.03 14.06 5.46
C PRO A 454 -37.78 12.76 5.79
N SER A 455 -39.12 12.79 5.67
CA SER A 455 -40.00 11.66 6.04
C SER A 455 -39.67 10.35 5.31
N ARG A 456 -39.09 10.43 4.12
CA ARG A 456 -38.65 9.24 3.37
C ARG A 456 -37.45 8.55 4.08
N ILE A 457 -36.46 9.35 4.47
CA ILE A 457 -35.25 8.85 5.16
C ILE A 457 -35.65 8.32 6.55
N SER A 458 -36.43 9.09 7.31
CA SER A 458 -36.92 8.69 8.64
C SER A 458 -37.63 7.32 8.61
N ARG A 459 -38.51 7.11 7.63
CA ARG A 459 -39.26 5.84 7.49
C ARG A 459 -38.36 4.67 7.09
N SER A 460 -37.45 4.88 6.15
CA SER A 460 -36.54 3.82 5.69
C SER A 460 -35.58 3.39 6.79
N LEU A 461 -35.04 4.35 7.56
CA LEU A 461 -34.09 4.06 8.65
C LEU A 461 -34.77 3.65 9.96
N GLY A 462 -36.11 3.75 10.07
CA GLY A 462 -36.85 3.45 11.30
C GLY A 462 -36.55 4.40 12.45
N ILE A 463 -36.08 5.64 12.18
CA ILE A 463 -35.74 6.64 13.18
C ILE A 463 -36.77 7.73 13.28
N THR A 464 -37.04 8.18 14.51
CA THR A 464 -38.11 9.18 14.78
C THR A 464 -37.57 10.58 14.97
N GLY A 465 -36.25 10.78 15.14
CA GLY A 465 -35.68 12.09 15.42
C GLY A 465 -34.22 12.21 15.00
N GLY A 466 -33.75 13.46 14.91
CA GLY A 466 -32.36 13.83 14.57
C GLY A 466 -32.31 15.18 13.86
N ALA A 467 -31.10 15.74 13.75
CA ALA A 467 -30.79 16.88 12.90
C ALA A 467 -30.09 16.34 11.62
N HIS A 468 -30.81 16.46 10.49
CA HIS A 468 -30.29 16.06 9.18
C HIS A 468 -29.36 17.13 8.65
N ILE A 469 -28.11 16.77 8.39
CA ILE A 469 -27.10 17.68 7.83
C ILE A 469 -27.42 17.91 6.36
N THR A 470 -27.58 19.17 5.97
CA THR A 470 -27.90 19.56 4.58
C THR A 470 -26.70 20.13 3.85
N SER A 471 -25.75 20.74 4.58
CA SER A 471 -24.53 21.29 4.03
C SER A 471 -23.42 21.29 5.08
N VAL A 472 -22.18 21.03 4.64
CA VAL A 472 -20.96 21.17 5.46
C VAL A 472 -20.02 22.11 4.71
N LYS A 473 -19.57 23.16 5.40
CA LYS A 473 -18.62 24.13 4.84
C LYS A 473 -17.23 23.50 4.77
N PRO A 474 -16.61 23.39 3.58
CA PRO A 474 -15.27 22.84 3.44
C PRO A 474 -14.28 23.56 4.34
N GLY A 475 -13.40 22.81 5.01
CA GLY A 475 -12.43 23.31 5.95
C GLY A 475 -13.02 23.87 7.25
N SER A 476 -14.26 23.54 7.65
CA SER A 476 -14.85 23.87 8.95
C SER A 476 -14.50 22.84 10.02
N LEU A 477 -14.90 23.11 11.28
CA LEU A 477 -14.73 22.13 12.38
C LEU A 477 -15.54 20.85 12.15
N ALA A 478 -16.69 20.95 11.49
CA ALA A 478 -17.51 19.78 11.15
C ALA A 478 -16.89 18.93 10.04
N ASP A 479 -16.29 19.57 9.05
CA ASP A 479 -15.56 18.91 7.98
C ASP A 479 -14.35 18.16 8.54
N ASP A 480 -13.53 18.82 9.37
CA ASP A 480 -12.41 18.20 10.09
C ASP A 480 -12.85 17.04 11.02
N ALA A 481 -14.06 17.10 11.55
CA ALA A 481 -14.65 16.06 12.38
C ALA A 481 -15.28 14.91 11.56
N GLY A 482 -15.18 14.94 10.23
CA GLY A 482 -15.69 13.91 9.34
C GLY A 482 -17.21 13.92 9.16
N ILE A 483 -17.91 15.01 9.51
CA ILE A 483 -19.35 15.17 9.24
C ILE A 483 -19.54 15.49 7.75
N SER A 484 -20.48 14.81 7.11
CA SER A 484 -20.73 14.93 5.66
C SER A 484 -22.14 15.38 5.35
N SER A 485 -22.28 16.22 4.32
CA SER A 485 -23.55 16.54 3.69
C SER A 485 -23.96 15.48 2.67
N PRO A 486 -25.27 15.42 2.28
CA PRO A 486 -25.71 14.54 1.21
C PRO A 486 -24.98 14.79 -0.11
N ASP A 487 -24.62 13.72 -0.82
CA ASP A 487 -24.09 13.82 -2.19
C ASP A 487 -25.19 14.39 -3.11
N PRO A 488 -24.91 15.42 -3.93
CA PRO A 488 -25.85 15.98 -4.91
C PRO A 488 -26.42 14.95 -5.90
N ARG A 489 -25.73 13.81 -6.08
CA ARG A 489 -26.19 12.69 -6.92
C ARG A 489 -27.18 11.74 -6.23
N GLY A 490 -27.68 12.10 -5.04
CA GLY A 490 -28.65 11.30 -4.29
C GLY A 490 -28.01 10.25 -3.38
N GLY A 491 -26.70 10.31 -3.17
CA GLY A 491 -25.98 9.51 -2.18
C GLY A 491 -26.25 9.98 -0.74
N GLY A 492 -25.83 9.16 0.22
CA GLY A 492 -26.09 9.35 1.63
C GLY A 492 -25.53 10.64 2.24
N GLY A 493 -25.81 10.83 3.52
CA GLY A 493 -25.37 11.96 4.33
C GLY A 493 -25.45 11.62 5.82
N ASP A 494 -25.31 12.63 6.68
CA ASP A 494 -25.26 12.44 8.11
C ASP A 494 -26.50 12.99 8.83
N ILE A 495 -26.88 12.29 9.90
CA ILE A 495 -27.97 12.67 10.82
C ILE A 495 -27.41 12.65 12.23
N ILE A 496 -27.39 13.79 12.92
CA ILE A 496 -26.98 13.86 14.34
C ILE A 496 -28.18 13.44 15.20
N VAL A 497 -28.04 12.33 15.91
CA VAL A 497 -29.10 11.75 16.76
C VAL A 497 -28.89 11.99 18.24
N ALA A 498 -27.68 12.35 18.68
CA ALA A 498 -27.42 12.79 20.05
C ALA A 498 -26.22 13.73 20.14
N VAL A 499 -26.20 14.60 21.15
CA VAL A 499 -25.08 15.48 21.50
C VAL A 499 -24.80 15.31 23.01
N ASN A 500 -23.56 14.96 23.37
CA ASN A 500 -23.14 14.66 24.76
C ASN A 500 -24.13 13.71 25.48
N GLY A 501 -24.57 12.66 24.79
CA GLY A 501 -25.52 11.67 25.27
C GLY A 501 -26.98 12.13 25.36
N LYS A 502 -27.28 13.40 25.07
CA LYS A 502 -28.66 13.91 25.03
C LYS A 502 -29.27 13.66 23.63
N PRO A 503 -30.42 12.98 23.53
CA PRO A 503 -31.06 12.70 22.26
C PRO A 503 -31.46 13.98 21.54
N VAL A 504 -31.35 13.99 20.23
CA VAL A 504 -31.81 15.06 19.33
C VAL A 504 -33.05 14.53 18.61
N ASN A 505 -34.23 15.11 18.86
CA ASN A 505 -35.48 14.70 18.22
C ASN A 505 -35.78 15.52 16.96
N ASN A 506 -35.29 16.75 16.89
CA ASN A 506 -35.50 17.68 15.78
C ASN A 506 -34.40 18.75 15.77
N LYS A 507 -34.43 19.65 14.78
CA LYS A 507 -33.45 20.73 14.64
C LYS A 507 -33.44 21.72 15.82
N ASP A 508 -34.60 21.96 16.46
CA ASP A 508 -34.71 22.90 17.58
C ASP A 508 -34.08 22.32 18.85
N ASP A 509 -34.24 21.00 19.09
CA ASP A 509 -33.56 20.28 20.15
C ASP A 509 -32.05 20.38 19.98
N PHE A 510 -31.56 20.15 18.76
CA PHE A 510 -30.13 20.28 18.45
C PHE A 510 -29.60 21.66 18.80
N LEU A 511 -30.26 22.72 18.32
CA LEU A 511 -29.89 24.11 18.64
C LEU A 511 -29.92 24.39 20.14
N SER A 512 -30.94 23.92 20.83
CA SER A 512 -31.07 24.11 22.29
C SER A 512 -29.92 23.43 23.06
N ILE A 513 -29.59 22.18 22.71
CA ILE A 513 -28.52 21.44 23.36
C ILE A 513 -27.18 22.12 23.09
N VAL A 514 -26.86 22.45 21.82
CA VAL A 514 -25.60 23.09 21.44
C VAL A 514 -25.44 24.46 22.09
N ARG A 515 -26.52 25.28 22.17
CA ARG A 515 -26.49 26.59 22.87
C ARG A 515 -26.14 26.44 24.36
N GLY A 516 -26.63 25.38 25.00
CA GLY A 516 -26.41 25.11 26.41
C GLY A 516 -24.98 24.66 26.77
N ILE A 517 -24.16 24.30 25.79
CA ILE A 517 -22.76 23.89 26.00
C ILE A 517 -21.89 25.13 26.08
N LYS A 518 -20.92 25.16 27.00
CA LYS A 518 -19.98 26.27 27.16
C LYS A 518 -19.01 26.35 25.98
N VAL A 519 -18.65 27.57 25.57
CA VAL A 519 -17.55 27.81 24.62
C VAL A 519 -16.26 27.18 25.14
N GLY A 520 -15.50 26.52 24.31
CA GLY A 520 -14.32 25.78 24.66
C GLY A 520 -14.55 24.38 25.21
N ALA A 521 -15.81 23.98 25.47
CA ALA A 521 -16.13 22.63 25.91
C ALA A 521 -16.31 21.66 24.72
N PRO A 522 -15.99 20.36 24.89
CA PRO A 522 -16.18 19.35 23.85
C PRO A 522 -17.66 19.05 23.64
N MET A 523 -18.04 18.90 22.39
CA MET A 523 -19.33 18.39 21.93
C MET A 523 -19.09 17.04 21.28
N VAL A 524 -19.58 15.98 21.88
CA VAL A 524 -19.55 14.62 21.32
C VAL A 524 -20.86 14.38 20.60
N PHE A 525 -20.78 14.11 19.31
CA PHE A 525 -21.91 13.80 18.45
C PHE A 525 -22.01 12.29 18.22
N LYS A 526 -23.22 11.73 18.40
CA LYS A 526 -23.59 10.44 17.85
C LYS A 526 -24.28 10.70 16.53
N VAL A 527 -23.73 10.17 15.45
CA VAL A 527 -24.16 10.44 14.07
C VAL A 527 -24.56 9.13 13.41
N LEU A 528 -25.60 9.16 12.62
CA LEU A 528 -25.97 8.09 11.69
C LEU A 528 -25.58 8.53 10.29
N ARG A 529 -24.59 7.88 9.68
CA ARG A 529 -24.29 8.03 8.26
C ARG A 529 -25.18 7.10 7.48
N TYR A 530 -25.99 7.66 6.58
CA TYR A 530 -26.87 6.88 5.73
C TYR A 530 -26.43 6.92 4.28
N GLY A 531 -26.73 5.84 3.55
CA GLY A 531 -26.46 5.70 2.13
C GLY A 531 -27.58 4.94 1.43
N GLN A 532 -27.51 4.81 0.10
CA GLN A 532 -28.48 4.00 -0.64
C GLN A 532 -28.39 2.53 -0.20
N GLY A 533 -29.54 1.97 0.19
CA GLY A 533 -29.68 0.57 0.52
C GLY A 533 -29.68 -0.33 -0.73
N ARG A 534 -29.88 -1.64 -0.53
CA ARG A 534 -29.84 -2.63 -1.62
C ARG A 534 -30.97 -2.48 -2.65
N ASN A 535 -32.12 -1.98 -2.23
CA ASN A 535 -33.27 -1.78 -3.10
C ASN A 535 -33.37 -0.30 -3.48
N GLU A 536 -33.86 -0.02 -4.67
CA GLU A 536 -34.10 1.34 -5.12
C GLU A 536 -35.10 2.05 -4.18
N GLY A 537 -34.62 3.08 -3.49
CA GLY A 537 -35.42 3.87 -2.58
C GLY A 537 -35.28 3.57 -1.10
N ASP A 538 -34.56 2.50 -0.72
CA ASP A 538 -34.20 2.20 0.67
C ASP A 538 -32.90 2.90 1.06
N PHE A 539 -32.73 3.11 2.37
CA PHE A 539 -31.49 3.63 2.95
C PHE A 539 -31.03 2.69 4.07
N ASP A 540 -29.71 2.48 4.12
CA ASP A 540 -29.04 1.83 5.24
C ASP A 540 -28.25 2.88 6.02
N SER A 541 -28.00 2.67 7.33
CA SER A 541 -27.21 3.60 8.14
C SER A 541 -26.22 2.89 9.03
N THR A 542 -25.07 3.56 9.23
CA THR A 542 -24.01 3.12 10.16
C THR A 542 -23.79 4.20 11.21
N PRO A 543 -23.88 3.87 12.51
CA PRO A 543 -23.60 4.81 13.56
C PRO A 543 -22.09 5.04 13.72
N TYR A 544 -21.72 6.30 13.99
CA TYR A 544 -20.37 6.66 14.41
C TYR A 544 -20.39 7.79 15.44
N PHE A 545 -19.24 8.04 16.07
CA PHE A 545 -19.07 9.12 17.02
C PHE A 545 -17.93 10.04 16.59
N THR A 546 -18.15 11.33 16.76
CA THR A 546 -17.12 12.35 16.54
C THR A 546 -17.22 13.45 17.57
N SER A 547 -16.21 14.31 17.66
CA SER A 547 -16.22 15.41 18.62
C SER A 547 -15.69 16.70 18.02
N ILE A 548 -16.28 17.80 18.44
CA ILE A 548 -15.88 19.17 18.08
C ILE A 548 -15.76 19.97 19.37
N VAL A 549 -14.72 20.79 19.51
CA VAL A 549 -14.65 21.77 20.59
C VAL A 549 -15.54 22.96 20.18
N LYS A 550 -16.49 23.33 21.05
CA LYS A 550 -17.40 24.44 20.76
C LYS A 550 -16.61 25.74 20.57
N PRO A 551 -16.70 26.40 19.40
CA PRO A 551 -15.99 27.63 19.10
C PRO A 551 -16.46 28.82 19.94
#